data_291d726fb775fb16f3fe2a24c2110134
#
_entry.id   291d726fb775fb16f3fe2a24c2110134
#
_cell.length_a   1.000
_cell.length_b   1.000
_cell.length_c   1.000
_cell.angle_alpha   90.00
_cell.angle_beta   90.00
_cell.angle_gamma   90.00
#
_symmetry.space_group_name_H-M   'P 1'
#
loop_
_entity.id
_entity.type
_entity.pdbx_description
1 polymer ?
#
loop_
_entity_poly.entity_id
_entity_poly.type
_entity_poly.pdbx_seq_one_letter_code
_entity_poly.pdbx_strand_id
1 'polypeptide(L)'
;MAFYKKAAKGKSPGSHPYTNEDMKRVNWCMNKGIKIAVIPSGIDWQVELNINDKIHLNPEVYKAKEAYEKMYEYYKYYYDKHNVNTN
;
A
#
# COMPACT_ATOMS: atom_id res chain seq x y z
N MET A 1 -4.31 -1.81 10.76
CA MET A 1 -2.90 -1.76 10.63
C MET A 1 -2.31 -0.83 11.63
N ALA A 2 -1.38 -1.34 12.35
CA ALA A 2 -0.86 -0.61 13.48
C ALA A 2 -0.18 0.69 13.11
N PHE A 3 0.51 0.73 12.02
CA PHE A 3 1.21 1.93 11.66
C PHE A 3 0.28 3.07 11.29
N TYR A 4 -0.95 2.77 10.95
CA TYR A 4 -1.89 3.81 10.67
C TYR A 4 -2.30 4.56 11.91
N LYS A 5 -2.36 3.84 13.02
CA LYS A 5 -2.77 4.49 14.20
C LYS A 5 -1.81 5.52 14.64
N LYS A 6 -0.55 5.24 14.46
CA LYS A 6 0.42 6.20 14.84
C LYS A 6 0.39 7.40 13.97
N ALA A 7 0.21 7.20 12.73
CA ALA A 7 0.16 8.31 11.81
C ALA A 7 -0.98 9.24 12.12
N ALA A 8 -2.07 8.68 12.53
CA ALA A 8 -3.22 9.49 12.79
C ALA A 8 -2.99 10.49 13.88
N LYS A 9 -2.08 10.18 14.75
CA LYS A 9 -1.91 11.06 15.79
C LYS A 9 -1.17 12.23 15.40
N GLY A 10 -0.48 12.49 14.72
CA GLY A 10 0.19 13.68 14.45
C GLY A 10 0.70 13.68 13.10
N LYS A 11 0.29 13.37 12.21
CA LYS A 11 0.79 13.55 10.95
C LYS A 11 2.23 13.27 10.80
N SER A 12 2.60 12.06 10.79
CA SER A 12 3.97 11.65 10.53
C SER A 12 4.45 12.29 9.25
N PRO A 13 5.67 12.82 9.20
CA PRO A 13 6.18 13.47 8.01
C PRO A 13 6.18 12.59 6.78
N GLY A 14 6.26 11.31 6.95
CA GLY A 14 6.26 10.42 5.81
C GLY A 14 4.90 9.89 5.43
N SER A 15 3.86 10.33 6.11
CA SER A 15 2.54 9.81 5.84
C SER A 15 1.98 10.32 4.56
N HIS A 16 1.29 9.47 3.86
CA HIS A 16 0.54 9.85 2.70
C HIS A 16 -0.93 9.99 3.11
N PRO A 17 -1.53 11.14 2.92
CA PRO A 17 -2.95 11.28 3.25
C PRO A 17 -3.76 10.39 2.33
N TYR A 18 -4.58 9.57 2.92
CA TYR A 18 -5.40 8.66 2.14
C TYR A 18 -6.87 9.05 2.24
N THR A 19 -7.61 8.71 1.20
CA THR A 19 -9.01 9.07 1.08
C THR A 19 -9.88 7.86 1.37
N ASN A 20 -11.18 8.07 1.42
CA ASN A 20 -12.12 6.97 1.57
C ASN A 20 -12.03 6.03 0.38
N GLU A 21 -11.75 6.57 -0.80
CA GLU A 21 -11.57 5.73 -1.98
C GLU A 21 -10.36 4.84 -1.82
N ASP A 22 -9.28 5.36 -1.27
CA ASP A 22 -8.10 4.55 -1.04
C ASP A 22 -8.42 3.41 -0.09
N MET A 23 -9.14 3.68 0.98
CA MET A 23 -9.48 2.65 1.94
C MET A 23 -10.39 1.59 1.33
N LYS A 24 -11.29 2.01 0.45
CA LYS A 24 -12.16 1.07 -0.23
C LYS A 24 -11.33 0.12 -1.08
N ARG A 25 -10.35 0.65 -1.79
CA ARG A 25 -9.48 -0.18 -2.62
C ARG A 25 -8.64 -1.13 -1.79
N VAL A 26 -8.10 -0.63 -0.68
CA VAL A 26 -7.30 -1.45 0.21
C VAL A 26 -8.12 -2.61 0.75
N ASN A 27 -9.31 -2.32 1.25
CA ASN A 27 -10.16 -3.36 1.82
C ASN A 27 -10.55 -4.39 0.77
N TRP A 28 -10.89 -3.93 -0.41
CA TRP A 28 -11.24 -4.84 -1.49
C TRP A 28 -10.07 -5.78 -1.81
N CYS A 29 -8.88 -5.21 -1.95
CA CYS A 29 -7.70 -5.99 -2.27
C CYS A 29 -7.37 -7.00 -1.18
N MET A 30 -7.43 -6.58 0.07
CA MET A 30 -7.14 -7.48 1.17
C MET A 30 -8.10 -8.66 1.21
N ASN A 31 -9.36 -8.40 0.90
CA ASN A 31 -10.34 -9.47 0.84
C ASN A 31 -10.08 -10.45 -0.30
N LYS A 32 -9.32 -10.03 -1.28
CA LYS A 32 -8.96 -10.88 -2.40
C LYS A 32 -7.57 -11.51 -2.26
N GLY A 33 -6.97 -11.37 -1.09
CA GLY A 33 -5.65 -11.94 -0.86
C GLY A 33 -4.50 -11.11 -1.37
N ILE A 34 -4.75 -9.83 -1.62
CA ILE A 34 -3.71 -8.91 -2.08
C ILE A 34 -3.39 -7.95 -0.94
N LYS A 35 -2.20 -8.08 -0.40
CA LYS A 35 -1.76 -7.25 0.73
C LYS A 35 -0.46 -6.58 0.35
N ILE A 36 -0.44 -5.27 0.46
CA ILE A 36 0.73 -4.51 0.06
C ILE A 36 1.17 -3.68 1.25
N ALA A 37 2.45 -3.75 1.57
CA ALA A 37 2.97 -3.11 2.76
C ALA A 37 4.24 -2.34 2.47
N VAL A 38 4.50 -1.35 3.30
CA VAL A 38 5.73 -0.58 3.25
C VAL A 38 6.62 -1.13 4.35
N ILE A 39 7.82 -1.55 3.99
CA ILE A 39 8.76 -2.14 4.95
C ILE A 39 10.07 -1.36 4.92
N PRO A 40 10.76 -1.32 6.06
CA PRO A 40 12.02 -0.59 6.11
C PRO A 40 13.12 -1.31 5.35
N SER A 41 14.01 -0.54 4.76
CA SER A 41 15.16 -1.08 4.05
C SER A 41 16.32 -0.11 4.26
N GLY A 42 17.11 -0.34 5.28
CA GLY A 42 18.16 0.60 5.65
C GLY A 42 17.52 1.90 6.12
N ILE A 43 17.92 2.99 5.54
CA ILE A 43 17.33 4.28 5.90
C ILE A 43 16.15 4.63 5.01
N ASP A 44 15.89 3.79 4.03
CA ASP A 44 14.78 4.02 3.10
C ASP A 44 13.72 2.96 3.31
N TRP A 45 12.80 2.85 2.35
CA TRP A 45 11.65 1.98 2.46
C TRP A 45 11.42 1.24 1.15
N GLN A 46 10.88 0.04 1.26
CA GLN A 46 10.52 -0.74 0.09
C GLN A 46 9.05 -1.14 0.19
N VAL A 47 8.48 -1.53 -0.93
CA VAL A 47 7.10 -1.97 -0.97
C VAL A 47 7.07 -3.47 -1.20
N GLU A 48 6.37 -4.18 -0.34
CA GLU A 48 6.25 -5.62 -0.43
C GLU A 48 4.84 -5.97 -0.85
N LEU A 49 4.73 -6.83 -1.85
CA LEU A 49 3.44 -7.29 -2.34
C LEU A 49 3.27 -8.73 -1.95
N ASN A 50 2.20 -9.04 -1.23
CA ASN A 50 1.86 -10.40 -0.87
C ASN A 50 0.56 -10.73 -1.59
N ILE A 51 0.64 -11.55 -2.62
CA ILE A 51 -0.52 -11.89 -3.43
C ILE A 51 -0.74 -13.38 -3.30
N ASN A 52 -1.83 -13.75 -2.63
CA ASN A 52 -2.18 -15.14 -2.38
C ASN A 52 -1.03 -15.90 -1.74
N ASP A 53 -0.42 -15.27 -0.74
CA ASP A 53 0.69 -15.82 0.03
C ASP A 53 2.00 -15.93 -0.73
N LYS A 54 2.07 -15.35 -1.90
CA LYS A 54 3.33 -15.26 -2.62
C LYS A 54 3.87 -13.86 -2.45
N ILE A 55 5.06 -13.75 -1.96
CA ILE A 55 5.67 -12.47 -1.63
C ILE A 55 6.58 -11.99 -2.74
N HIS A 56 6.34 -10.78 -3.18
CA HIS A 56 7.18 -10.13 -4.17
C HIS A 56 7.65 -8.81 -3.59
N LEU A 57 8.94 -8.59 -3.61
CA LEU A 57 9.49 -7.37 -3.09
C LEU A 57 9.86 -6.48 -4.27
N ASN A 58 9.28 -5.27 -4.29
CA ASN A 58 9.67 -4.30 -5.29
C ASN A 58 11.13 -3.92 -5.00
N PRO A 59 12.05 -4.12 -5.93
CA PRO A 59 13.47 -3.90 -5.65
C PRO A 59 13.86 -2.44 -5.45
N GLU A 60 13.00 -1.52 -5.81
CA GLU A 60 13.33 -0.12 -5.63
C GLU A 60 13.11 0.34 -4.21
N VAL A 61 13.90 1.33 -3.80
CA VAL A 61 13.76 1.91 -2.48
C VAL A 61 13.21 3.32 -2.63
N TYR A 62 12.46 3.75 -1.63
CA TYR A 62 11.75 5.03 -1.66
C TYR A 62 11.91 5.74 -0.34
N LYS A 63 11.72 7.05 -0.36
CA LYS A 63 11.53 7.78 0.88
C LYS A 63 10.16 7.41 1.43
N ALA A 64 9.97 7.62 2.73
CA ALA A 64 8.74 7.18 3.37
C ALA A 64 7.48 7.64 2.66
N LYS A 65 7.40 8.91 2.32
CA LYS A 65 6.21 9.42 1.66
C LYS A 65 5.98 8.75 0.33
N GLU A 66 7.04 8.61 -0.46
CA GLU A 66 6.94 7.99 -1.76
C GLU A 66 6.56 6.53 -1.67
N ALA A 67 7.06 5.84 -0.64
CA ALA A 67 6.73 4.44 -0.46
C ALA A 67 5.23 4.25 -0.20
N TYR A 68 4.65 5.10 0.64
CA TYR A 68 3.21 5.03 0.89
C TYR A 68 2.41 5.37 -0.36
N GLU A 69 2.86 6.35 -1.12
CA GLU A 69 2.19 6.68 -2.38
C GLU A 69 2.23 5.49 -3.33
N LYS A 70 3.39 4.83 -3.39
CA LYS A 70 3.53 3.67 -4.25
C LYS A 70 2.64 2.52 -3.77
N MET A 71 2.51 2.34 -2.47
CA MET A 71 1.63 1.32 -1.92
C MET A 71 0.19 1.54 -2.38
N TYR A 72 -0.30 2.78 -2.29
CA TYR A 72 -1.66 3.08 -2.71
C TYR A 72 -1.83 2.98 -4.23
N GLU A 73 -0.78 3.28 -4.99
CA GLU A 73 -0.81 3.08 -6.43
C GLU A 73 -0.99 1.61 -6.78
N TYR A 74 -0.31 0.72 -6.06
CA TYR A 74 -0.46 -0.71 -6.29
C TYR A 74 -1.87 -1.17 -5.95
N TYR A 75 -2.42 -0.71 -4.83
CA TYR A 75 -3.78 -1.07 -4.48
C TYR A 75 -4.76 -0.60 -5.55
N LYS A 76 -4.56 0.61 -6.04
CA LYS A 76 -5.43 1.14 -7.09
C LYS A 76 -5.27 0.31 -8.37
N TYR A 77 -4.04 -0.03 -8.70
CA TYR A 77 -3.77 -0.82 -9.89
C TYR A 77 -4.50 -2.17 -9.86
N TYR A 78 -4.38 -2.89 -8.76
CA TYR A 78 -5.02 -4.19 -8.67
C TYR A 78 -6.53 -4.09 -8.57
N TYR A 79 -7.01 -3.07 -7.88
CA TYR A 79 -8.44 -2.84 -7.81
C TYR A 79 -9.01 -2.56 -9.19
N ASP A 80 -8.41 -1.64 -9.90
CA ASP A 80 -8.89 -1.24 -11.24
C ASP A 80 -8.79 -2.39 -12.22
N LYS A 81 -7.69 -3.12 -12.17
CA LYS A 81 -7.47 -4.23 -13.08
C LYS A 81 -8.56 -5.28 -12.94
N HIS A 82 -8.93 -5.62 -11.72
CA HIS A 82 -9.95 -6.62 -11.52
C HIS A 82 -11.35 -6.11 -11.75
N ASN A 83 -11.59 -4.85 -11.50
CA ASN A 83 -12.94 -4.32 -11.63
C ASN A 83 -13.28 -3.90 -13.05
N VAL A 84 -12.32 -3.40 -13.78
CA VAL A 84 -12.56 -3.01 -15.17
C VAL A 84 -12.91 -4.22 -16.01
N ASN A 85 -12.30 -5.35 -15.73
CA ASN A 85 -12.52 -6.54 -16.53
C ASN A 85 -13.89 -7.16 -16.38
N THR A 86 -14.69 -6.66 -15.48
CA THR A 86 -16.03 -7.22 -15.31
C THR A 86 -17.04 -6.58 -16.24
N ASN A 87 -16.66 -5.63 -16.97
CA ASN A 87 -17.58 -4.97 -17.89
C ASN A 87 -17.70 -5.64 -19.22
#